data_39f130cac646ee9aa8eeae39b82d6944
#
_entry.id   39f130cac646ee9aa8eeae39b82d6944
#
_cell.length_a   1.000
_cell.length_b   1.000
_cell.length_c   1.000
_cell.angle_alpha   90.00
_cell.angle_beta   90.00
_cell.angle_gamma   90.00
#
_symmetry.space_group_name_H-M   'P 1'
#
loop_
_entity.id
_entity.type
_entity.pdbx_description
1 polymer ?
#
loop_
_entity_poly.entity_id
_entity_poly.type
_entity_poly.pdbx_seq_one_letter_code
_entity_poly.pdbx_strand_id
1 'polypeptide(L)'
;MSASPRTYDSVRFHRGTRGFAAFLTALNGFVVLGATLFVVPSLPLQPLIATWAVILGTTLGIAHFVAVVGLVRGRRWAASLVGYVATAGIAMSVFGALVSATGLSIFGADRGTSVGFFVWLIATYGIAARFAFKPFTFTPQAHRVMAPVAKPVPDARPATGARKRTFVRPVAAAA
;
A
#
# COMPACT_ATOMS: atom_id res chain seq x y z
N MET A 1 4.46 -22.23 23.92
CA MET A 1 4.94 -22.06 22.53
C MET A 1 5.41 -20.62 22.39
N SER A 2 6.71 -20.39 22.42
CA SER A 2 7.32 -19.05 22.27
C SER A 2 7.28 -18.68 20.81
N ALA A 3 6.52 -17.63 20.43
CA ALA A 3 6.53 -17.09 19.09
C ALA A 3 7.95 -16.60 18.76
N SER A 4 8.52 -17.11 17.67
CA SER A 4 9.87 -16.78 17.26
C SER A 4 9.99 -15.25 17.09
N PRO A 5 11.03 -14.60 17.66
CA PRO A 5 11.22 -13.14 17.54
C PRO A 5 11.26 -12.63 16.09
N ARG A 6 11.63 -13.50 15.13
CA ARG A 6 11.68 -13.17 13.70
C ARG A 6 10.30 -12.82 13.10
N THR A 7 9.21 -13.36 13.64
CA THR A 7 7.86 -13.07 13.14
C THR A 7 7.39 -11.66 13.53
N TYR A 8 7.80 -11.18 14.70
CA TYR A 8 7.39 -9.86 15.18
C TYR A 8 8.07 -8.73 14.42
N ASP A 9 9.36 -8.86 14.14
CA ASP A 9 10.13 -7.84 13.41
C ASP A 9 9.68 -7.69 11.95
N SER A 10 9.30 -8.79 11.28
CA SER A 10 8.78 -8.73 9.91
C SER A 10 7.46 -7.96 9.83
N VAL A 11 6.55 -8.16 10.78
CA VAL A 11 5.26 -7.45 10.84
C VAL A 11 5.47 -5.95 11.09
N ARG A 12 6.40 -5.60 11.97
CA ARG A 12 6.72 -4.21 12.28
C ARG A 12 7.36 -3.48 11.10
N PHE A 13 8.29 -4.14 10.41
CA PHE A 13 8.90 -3.62 9.20
C PHE A 13 7.87 -3.36 8.08
N HIS A 14 6.94 -4.28 7.85
CA HIS A 14 5.89 -4.11 6.84
C HIS A 14 4.91 -2.95 7.17
N ARG A 15 4.64 -2.69 8.43
CA ARG A 15 3.84 -1.52 8.84
C ARG A 15 4.58 -0.22 8.56
N GLY A 16 5.87 -0.15 8.87
CA GLY A 16 6.71 1.03 8.62
C GLY A 16 6.78 1.37 7.13
N THR A 17 7.03 0.39 6.27
CA THR A 17 7.11 0.60 4.81
C THR A 17 5.80 1.06 4.21
N ARG A 18 4.66 0.52 4.65
CA ARG A 18 3.33 0.97 4.22
C ARG A 18 3.03 2.39 4.68
N GLY A 19 3.37 2.72 5.93
CA GLY A 19 3.20 4.07 6.47
C GLY A 19 4.00 5.11 5.69
N PHE A 20 5.24 4.78 5.36
CA PHE A 20 6.10 5.66 4.56
C PHE A 20 5.59 5.83 3.12
N ALA A 21 5.15 4.74 2.47
CA ALA A 21 4.53 4.82 1.15
C ALA A 21 3.25 5.66 1.19
N ALA A 22 2.40 5.49 2.21
CA ALA A 22 1.19 6.27 2.39
C ALA A 22 1.49 7.76 2.59
N PHE A 23 2.51 8.09 3.38
CA PHE A 23 2.95 9.47 3.59
C PHE A 23 3.40 10.14 2.28
N LEU A 24 4.28 9.48 1.51
CA LEU A 24 4.74 10.02 0.22
C LEU A 24 3.60 10.14 -0.79
N THR A 25 2.69 9.16 -0.81
CA THR A 25 1.51 9.20 -1.68
C THR A 25 0.58 10.36 -1.30
N ALA A 26 0.36 10.61 -0.01
CA ALA A 26 -0.40 11.76 0.47
C ALA A 26 0.25 13.09 0.08
N LEU A 27 1.57 13.21 0.29
CA LEU A 27 2.34 14.40 -0.07
C LEU A 27 2.19 14.73 -1.57
N ASN A 28 2.38 13.73 -2.44
CA ASN A 28 2.19 13.90 -3.87
C ASN A 28 0.73 14.27 -4.21
N GLY A 29 -0.26 13.70 -3.53
CA GLY A 29 -1.67 14.04 -3.68
C GLY A 29 -1.96 15.51 -3.34
N PHE A 30 -1.38 16.03 -2.26
CA PHE A 30 -1.48 17.45 -1.90
C PHE A 30 -0.84 18.36 -2.95
N VAL A 31 0.33 17.99 -3.46
CA VAL A 31 1.02 18.74 -4.51
C VAL A 31 0.17 18.79 -5.79
N VAL A 32 -0.38 17.65 -6.22
CA VAL A 32 -1.24 17.58 -7.42
C VAL A 32 -2.51 18.41 -7.24
N LEU A 33 -3.21 18.29 -6.09
CA LEU A 33 -4.40 19.09 -5.83
C LEU A 33 -4.07 20.59 -5.74
N GLY A 34 -3.00 20.95 -5.03
CA GLY A 34 -2.56 22.33 -4.92
C GLY A 34 -2.23 22.93 -6.30
N ALA A 35 -1.46 22.22 -7.11
CA ALA A 35 -1.15 22.67 -8.48
C ALA A 35 -2.43 22.81 -9.32
N THR A 36 -3.34 21.85 -9.22
CA THR A 36 -4.60 21.84 -9.98
C THR A 36 -5.52 22.99 -9.59
N LEU A 37 -5.67 23.27 -8.30
CA LEU A 37 -6.63 24.27 -7.83
C LEU A 37 -6.09 25.70 -7.83
N PHE A 38 -4.78 25.88 -7.69
CA PHE A 38 -4.19 27.21 -7.54
C PHE A 38 -3.34 27.63 -8.75
N VAL A 39 -2.64 26.67 -9.40
CA VAL A 39 -1.74 27.00 -10.51
C VAL A 39 -2.46 26.94 -11.85
N VAL A 40 -3.22 25.88 -12.13
CA VAL A 40 -3.90 25.71 -13.42
C VAL A 40 -4.81 26.89 -13.76
N PRO A 41 -5.63 27.45 -12.84
CA PRO A 41 -6.48 28.61 -13.15
C PRO A 41 -5.72 29.90 -13.44
N SER A 42 -4.46 30.02 -12.96
CA SER A 42 -3.61 31.20 -13.19
C SER A 42 -2.84 31.13 -14.51
N LEU A 43 -2.84 29.99 -15.20
CA LEU A 43 -2.17 29.82 -16.48
C LEU A 43 -3.03 30.38 -17.64
N PRO A 44 -2.43 31.00 -18.63
CA PRO A 44 -3.14 31.51 -19.82
C PRO A 44 -3.52 30.37 -20.79
N LEU A 45 -4.32 29.43 -20.30
CA LEU A 45 -4.80 28.26 -21.04
C LEU A 45 -6.14 28.55 -21.71
N GLN A 46 -6.38 27.91 -22.85
CA GLN A 46 -7.72 27.88 -23.43
C GLN A 46 -8.72 27.27 -22.44
N PRO A 47 -9.95 27.81 -22.33
CA PRO A 47 -10.93 27.35 -21.34
C PRO A 47 -11.19 25.84 -21.33
N LEU A 48 -11.24 25.23 -22.52
CA LEU A 48 -11.42 23.78 -22.65
C LEU A 48 -10.25 23.00 -22.06
N ILE A 49 -9.02 23.43 -22.34
CA ILE A 49 -7.80 22.80 -21.82
C ILE A 49 -7.72 22.96 -20.30
N ALA A 50 -8.01 24.17 -19.78
CA ALA A 50 -8.05 24.43 -18.35
C ALA A 50 -9.07 23.54 -17.64
N THR A 51 -10.28 23.41 -18.20
CA THR A 51 -11.33 22.53 -17.64
C THR A 51 -10.88 21.08 -17.55
N TRP A 52 -10.31 20.53 -18.61
CA TRP A 52 -9.79 19.16 -18.61
C TRP A 52 -8.61 18.99 -17.66
N ALA A 53 -7.72 19.96 -17.57
CA ALA A 53 -6.60 19.92 -16.62
C ALA A 53 -7.10 19.89 -15.17
N VAL A 54 -8.13 20.67 -14.83
CA VAL A 54 -8.74 20.66 -13.50
C VAL A 54 -9.43 19.32 -13.21
N ILE A 55 -10.21 18.79 -14.16
CA ILE A 55 -10.91 17.50 -13.98
C ILE A 55 -9.89 16.37 -13.76
N LEU A 56 -8.89 16.26 -14.64
CA LEU A 56 -7.89 15.20 -14.57
C LEU A 56 -7.01 15.34 -13.32
N GLY A 57 -6.56 16.54 -13.01
CA GLY A 57 -5.73 16.79 -11.82
C GLY A 57 -6.48 16.54 -10.53
N THR A 58 -7.75 16.95 -10.43
CA THR A 58 -8.59 16.67 -9.25
C THR A 58 -8.85 15.18 -9.11
N THR A 59 -9.17 14.48 -10.21
CA THR A 59 -9.37 13.02 -10.19
C THR A 59 -8.09 12.30 -9.75
N LEU A 60 -6.94 12.68 -10.29
CA LEU A 60 -5.65 12.12 -9.89
C LEU A 60 -5.33 12.40 -8.42
N GLY A 61 -5.59 13.62 -7.96
CA GLY A 61 -5.40 14.00 -6.55
C GLY A 61 -6.27 13.16 -5.61
N ILE A 62 -7.56 12.98 -5.92
CA ILE A 62 -8.47 12.13 -5.15
C ILE A 62 -7.97 10.67 -5.15
N ALA A 63 -7.51 10.16 -6.30
CA ALA A 63 -6.98 8.82 -6.41
C ALA A 63 -5.78 8.56 -5.46
N HIS A 64 -4.93 9.58 -5.24
CA HIS A 64 -3.85 9.49 -4.24
C HIS A 64 -4.41 9.25 -2.83
N PHE A 65 -5.42 9.99 -2.41
CA PHE A 65 -5.99 9.83 -1.06
C PHE A 65 -6.73 8.51 -0.89
N VAL A 66 -7.44 8.05 -1.93
CA VAL A 66 -8.04 6.70 -1.95
C VAL A 66 -6.95 5.64 -1.79
N ALA A 67 -5.83 5.78 -2.50
CA ALA A 67 -4.69 4.89 -2.38
C ALA A 67 -4.08 4.90 -0.97
N VAL A 68 -3.93 6.08 -0.35
CA VAL A 68 -3.46 6.23 1.05
C VAL A 68 -4.33 5.46 2.01
N VAL A 69 -5.66 5.65 1.95
CA VAL A 69 -6.61 4.92 2.80
C VAL A 69 -6.48 3.40 2.61
N GLY A 70 -6.35 2.95 1.36
CA GLY A 70 -6.15 1.54 1.04
C GLY A 70 -4.82 0.98 1.58
N LEU A 71 -3.71 1.74 1.48
CA LEU A 71 -2.39 1.34 2.02
C LEU A 71 -2.42 1.22 3.54
N VAL A 72 -3.00 2.21 4.23
CA VAL A 72 -3.13 2.19 5.70
C VAL A 72 -3.94 0.98 6.15
N ARG A 73 -5.02 0.66 5.43
CA ARG A 73 -5.85 -0.52 5.68
C ARG A 73 -5.22 -1.84 5.21
N GLY A 74 -4.04 -1.82 4.61
CA GLY A 74 -3.33 -3.01 4.13
C GLY A 74 -3.99 -3.71 2.95
N ARG A 75 -4.78 -3.01 2.15
CA ARG A 75 -5.47 -3.56 0.98
C ARG A 75 -4.50 -3.73 -0.20
N ARG A 76 -4.47 -4.91 -0.81
CA ARG A 76 -3.56 -5.21 -1.94
C ARG A 76 -3.79 -4.32 -3.16
N TRP A 77 -5.05 -4.02 -3.49
CA TRP A 77 -5.40 -3.16 -4.60
C TRP A 77 -4.80 -1.75 -4.50
N ALA A 78 -4.55 -1.27 -3.26
CA ALA A 78 -3.98 0.05 -3.03
C ALA A 78 -2.55 0.16 -3.56
N ALA A 79 -1.74 -0.91 -3.50
CA ALA A 79 -0.41 -0.92 -4.09
C ALA A 79 -0.47 -0.75 -5.61
N SER A 80 -1.40 -1.44 -6.28
CA SER A 80 -1.62 -1.30 -7.73
C SER A 80 -2.08 0.12 -8.07
N LEU A 81 -3.00 0.69 -7.27
CA LEU A 81 -3.45 2.07 -7.47
C LEU A 81 -2.30 3.08 -7.30
N VAL A 82 -1.43 2.91 -6.28
CA VAL A 82 -0.21 3.73 -6.15
C VAL A 82 0.67 3.58 -7.38
N GLY A 83 0.82 2.38 -7.92
CA GLY A 83 1.54 2.16 -9.17
C GLY A 83 0.98 3.00 -10.33
N TYR A 84 -0.33 2.97 -10.54
CA TYR A 84 -0.98 3.75 -11.60
C TYR A 84 -0.85 5.26 -11.39
N VAL A 85 -1.13 5.77 -10.19
CA VAL A 85 -0.99 7.22 -9.93
C VAL A 85 0.47 7.66 -9.97
N ALA A 86 1.42 6.82 -9.56
CA ALA A 86 2.84 7.12 -9.66
C ALA A 86 3.28 7.19 -11.14
N THR A 87 2.84 6.25 -11.98
CA THR A 87 3.16 6.27 -13.41
C THR A 87 2.62 7.54 -14.08
N ALA A 88 1.34 7.87 -13.80
CA ALA A 88 0.74 9.10 -14.32
C ALA A 88 1.48 10.35 -13.80
N GLY A 89 1.80 10.38 -12.49
CA GLY A 89 2.52 11.49 -11.87
C GLY A 89 3.94 11.66 -12.42
N ILE A 90 4.66 10.57 -12.65
CA ILE A 90 5.99 10.60 -13.30
C ILE A 90 5.88 11.13 -14.72
N ALA A 91 4.93 10.64 -15.52
CA ALA A 91 4.74 11.11 -16.90
C ALA A 91 4.45 12.62 -16.95
N MET A 92 3.55 13.10 -16.08
CA MET A 92 3.24 14.53 -15.94
C MET A 92 4.46 15.34 -15.48
N SER A 93 5.25 14.82 -14.55
CA SER A 93 6.45 15.49 -14.04
C SER A 93 7.56 15.54 -15.09
N VAL A 94 7.75 14.48 -15.87
CA VAL A 94 8.69 14.50 -17.02
C VAL A 94 8.28 15.54 -18.04
N PHE A 95 7.00 15.58 -18.41
CA PHE A 95 6.48 16.60 -19.32
C PHE A 95 6.69 18.01 -18.75
N GLY A 96 6.36 18.25 -17.48
CA GLY A 96 6.58 19.53 -16.81
C GLY A 96 8.06 19.94 -16.78
N ALA A 97 8.97 18.99 -16.52
CA ALA A 97 10.41 19.23 -16.56
C ALA A 97 10.89 19.65 -17.97
N LEU A 98 10.41 18.96 -19.00
CA LEU A 98 10.74 19.28 -20.38
C LEU A 98 10.23 20.68 -20.76
N VAL A 99 8.98 21.01 -20.43
CA VAL A 99 8.41 22.35 -20.66
C VAL A 99 9.20 23.42 -19.94
N SER A 100 9.54 23.20 -18.65
CA SER A 100 10.38 24.15 -17.89
C SER A 100 11.79 24.28 -18.47
N ALA A 101 12.34 23.20 -19.03
CA ALA A 101 13.64 23.23 -19.69
C ALA A 101 13.66 24.08 -20.95
N THR A 102 12.53 24.32 -21.65
CA THR A 102 12.42 25.22 -22.78
C THR A 102 12.35 26.71 -22.38
N GLY A 103 12.35 27.00 -21.07
CA GLY A 103 12.30 28.37 -20.55
C GLY A 103 10.91 28.89 -20.22
N LEU A 104 9.86 28.06 -20.40
CA LEU A 104 8.53 28.39 -19.94
C LEU A 104 8.46 28.19 -18.40
N SER A 105 8.33 29.29 -17.68
CA SER A 105 8.15 29.23 -16.22
C SER A 105 6.71 28.81 -15.90
N ILE A 106 6.55 27.64 -15.27
CA ILE A 106 5.22 27.14 -14.88
C ILE A 106 4.77 27.74 -13.55
N PHE A 107 5.70 28.13 -12.67
CA PHE A 107 5.40 28.64 -11.33
C PHE A 107 5.91 30.07 -11.09
N GLY A 108 6.26 30.82 -12.11
CA GLY A 108 6.95 32.12 -11.94
C GLY A 108 8.36 32.00 -11.36
N ALA A 109 8.82 30.76 -11.07
CA ALA A 109 10.15 30.49 -10.58
C ALA A 109 11.17 30.46 -11.74
N ASP A 110 12.45 30.55 -11.39
CA ASP A 110 13.51 30.37 -12.36
C ASP A 110 13.52 28.94 -12.94
N ARG A 111 14.16 28.77 -14.10
CA ARG A 111 14.22 27.50 -14.83
C ARG A 111 14.79 26.36 -13.97
N GLY A 112 15.86 26.64 -13.21
CA GLY A 112 16.52 25.63 -12.38
C GLY A 112 15.61 25.10 -11.28
N THR A 113 14.93 26.00 -10.59
CA THR A 113 13.97 25.67 -9.52
C THR A 113 12.79 24.87 -10.07
N SER A 114 12.25 25.26 -11.24
CA SER A 114 11.12 24.56 -11.86
C SER A 114 11.51 23.13 -12.28
N VAL A 115 12.64 22.95 -12.93
CA VAL A 115 13.14 21.62 -13.31
C VAL A 115 13.45 20.78 -12.07
N GLY A 116 14.11 21.36 -11.06
CA GLY A 116 14.43 20.69 -9.79
C GLY A 116 13.18 20.18 -9.08
N PHE A 117 12.11 20.96 -9.07
CA PHE A 117 10.82 20.55 -8.50
C PHE A 117 10.24 19.30 -9.18
N PHE A 118 10.24 19.27 -10.51
CA PHE A 118 9.74 18.10 -11.23
C PHE A 118 10.61 16.85 -11.05
N VAL A 119 11.93 17.01 -11.00
CA VAL A 119 12.86 15.91 -10.67
C VAL A 119 12.59 15.37 -9.27
N TRP A 120 12.36 16.24 -8.31
CA TRP A 120 11.96 15.84 -6.95
C TRP A 120 10.63 15.07 -6.96
N LEU A 121 9.63 15.49 -7.71
CA LEU A 121 8.36 14.77 -7.86
C LEU A 121 8.57 13.37 -8.45
N ILE A 122 9.37 13.24 -9.52
CA ILE A 122 9.69 11.94 -10.10
C ILE A 122 10.30 11.00 -9.07
N ALA A 123 11.25 11.50 -8.28
CA ALA A 123 11.90 10.72 -7.23
C ALA A 123 10.90 10.27 -6.15
N THR A 124 10.03 11.18 -5.66
CA THR A 124 9.03 10.85 -4.62
C THR A 124 7.99 9.87 -5.11
N TYR A 125 7.54 9.96 -6.36
CA TYR A 125 6.65 8.97 -6.97
C TYR A 125 7.31 7.59 -7.10
N GLY A 126 8.55 7.54 -7.59
CA GLY A 126 9.30 6.28 -7.72
C GLY A 126 9.51 5.59 -6.38
N ILE A 127 9.88 6.36 -5.35
CA ILE A 127 10.05 5.85 -3.98
C ILE A 127 8.71 5.36 -3.42
N ALA A 128 7.63 6.14 -3.56
CA ALA A 128 6.30 5.77 -3.09
C ALA A 128 5.84 4.44 -3.70
N ALA A 129 5.96 4.29 -5.02
CA ALA A 129 5.62 3.06 -5.73
C ALA A 129 6.46 1.88 -5.22
N ARG A 130 7.79 2.01 -5.15
CA ARG A 130 8.68 0.96 -4.66
C ARG A 130 8.30 0.48 -3.26
N PHE A 131 8.02 1.39 -2.33
CA PHE A 131 7.66 1.03 -0.97
C PHE A 131 6.22 0.49 -0.86
N ALA A 132 5.31 0.90 -1.73
CA ALA A 132 3.95 0.37 -1.77
C ALA A 132 3.92 -1.11 -2.17
N PHE A 133 4.74 -1.53 -3.13
CA PHE A 133 4.79 -2.93 -3.58
C PHE A 133 5.57 -3.86 -2.65
N LYS A 134 6.59 -3.35 -1.96
CA LYS A 134 7.50 -4.17 -1.13
C LYS A 134 6.79 -5.10 -0.12
N PRO A 135 5.74 -4.66 0.62
CA PRO A 135 5.05 -5.53 1.57
C PRO A 135 4.28 -6.69 0.96
N PHE A 136 3.95 -6.60 -0.34
CA PHE A 136 3.13 -7.60 -1.03
C PHE A 136 3.97 -8.60 -1.83
N THR A 137 5.20 -8.22 -2.22
CA THR A 137 6.14 -9.08 -2.93
C THR A 137 6.93 -10.02 -2.01
N PHE A 138 7.14 -9.59 -0.76
CA PHE A 138 7.83 -10.36 0.27
C PHE A 138 6.87 -11.08 1.23
N THR A 139 5.67 -11.45 0.82
CA THR A 139 4.96 -12.50 1.54
C THR A 139 5.78 -13.76 1.26
N PRO A 140 6.52 -14.33 2.24
CA PRO A 140 7.05 -15.66 2.05
C PRO A 140 5.81 -16.46 1.67
N GLN A 141 5.79 -17.09 0.51
CA GLN A 141 4.92 -18.24 0.36
C GLN A 141 5.15 -18.99 1.64
N ALA A 142 4.12 -19.01 2.52
CA ALA A 142 4.14 -19.93 3.61
C ALA A 142 4.44 -21.24 2.88
N HIS A 143 5.71 -21.65 2.93
CA HIS A 143 6.01 -23.03 2.69
C HIS A 143 4.94 -23.66 3.56
N ARG A 144 3.90 -24.21 2.93
CA ARG A 144 3.17 -25.28 3.55
C ARG A 144 4.29 -26.21 3.92
N VAL A 145 4.83 -26.03 5.13
CA VAL A 145 5.44 -27.09 5.86
C VAL A 145 4.33 -28.08 5.79
N MET A 146 4.39 -28.99 4.82
CA MET A 146 3.59 -30.19 4.85
C MET A 146 3.80 -30.64 6.26
N ALA A 147 2.76 -30.48 7.09
CA ALA A 147 2.80 -31.00 8.44
C ALA A 147 3.35 -32.41 8.24
N PRO A 148 4.51 -32.75 8.83
CA PRO A 148 5.11 -34.02 8.58
C PRO A 148 3.96 -35.00 8.72
N VAL A 149 3.66 -35.71 7.61
CA VAL A 149 2.54 -36.67 7.56
C VAL A 149 2.75 -37.48 8.80
N ALA A 150 1.86 -37.29 9.80
CA ALA A 150 2.00 -37.98 11.07
C ALA A 150 2.15 -39.43 10.67
N LYS A 151 3.36 -39.98 10.85
CA LYS A 151 3.61 -41.38 10.56
C LYS A 151 2.45 -42.11 11.23
N PRO A 152 1.66 -42.93 10.48
CA PRO A 152 0.58 -43.69 11.11
C PRO A 152 1.17 -44.33 12.34
N VAL A 153 0.66 -43.93 13.51
CA VAL A 153 1.05 -44.55 14.78
C VAL A 153 0.76 -46.02 14.57
N PRO A 154 1.81 -46.89 14.59
CA PRO A 154 1.57 -48.33 14.41
C PRO A 154 0.51 -48.70 15.44
N ASP A 155 -0.59 -49.31 14.95
CA ASP A 155 -1.76 -49.69 15.70
C ASP A 155 -1.37 -50.09 17.13
N ALA A 156 -1.68 -49.20 18.08
CA ALA A 156 -1.59 -49.56 19.48
C ALA A 156 -2.54 -50.77 19.64
N ARG A 157 -1.94 -51.95 19.75
CA ARG A 157 -2.70 -53.19 20.07
C ARG A 157 -3.74 -52.83 21.12
N PRO A 158 -5.00 -53.17 20.89
CA PRO A 158 -6.02 -52.91 21.90
C PRO A 158 -5.57 -53.56 23.19
N ALA A 159 -5.35 -52.73 24.21
CA ALA A 159 -5.06 -53.21 25.55
C ALA A 159 -6.30 -54.03 26.00
N THR A 160 -6.18 -55.34 25.92
CA THR A 160 -7.11 -56.31 26.47
C THR A 160 -7.18 -56.13 27.97
N GLY A 161 -8.06 -55.25 28.40
CA GLY A 161 -8.28 -54.89 29.80
C GLY A 161 -9.53 -54.05 29.92
N ALA A 162 -10.66 -54.63 29.50
CA ALA A 162 -11.97 -54.04 29.69
C ALA A 162 -12.31 -54.03 31.19
N ARG A 163 -11.90 -53.00 31.89
CA ARG A 163 -12.39 -52.69 33.23
C ARG A 163 -13.80 -52.15 33.11
N LYS A 164 -14.80 -53.02 33.32
CA LYS A 164 -16.22 -52.66 33.46
C LYS A 164 -16.34 -51.54 34.50
N ARG A 165 -16.54 -50.31 34.07
CA ARG A 165 -17.00 -49.23 34.93
C ARG A 165 -18.49 -49.44 35.15
N THR A 166 -18.86 -49.92 36.32
CA THR A 166 -20.23 -49.91 36.83
C THR A 166 -20.71 -48.50 36.94
N PHE A 167 -21.69 -48.17 36.12
CA PHE A 167 -22.35 -46.86 36.11
C PHE A 167 -23.32 -46.82 37.30
N VAL A 168 -22.92 -46.16 38.38
CA VAL A 168 -23.80 -45.89 39.53
C VAL A 168 -24.70 -44.72 39.14
N ARG A 169 -25.99 -45.00 38.96
CA ARG A 169 -27.07 -44.05 38.69
C ARG A 169 -27.33 -43.26 39.97
N PRO A 170 -27.26 -41.91 39.98
CA PRO A 170 -27.68 -41.15 41.13
C PRO A 170 -29.20 -41.21 41.27
N VAL A 171 -29.64 -41.62 42.42
CA VAL A 171 -31.06 -41.61 42.85
C VAL A 171 -31.47 -40.15 43.07
N ALA A 172 -32.49 -39.71 42.36
CA ALA A 172 -33.12 -38.42 42.58
C ALA A 172 -33.87 -38.46 43.92
N ALA A 173 -33.46 -37.62 44.87
CA ALA A 173 -34.24 -37.35 46.07
C ALA A 173 -35.33 -36.36 45.76
N ALA A 174 -36.58 -36.79 45.87
CA ALA A 174 -37.76 -35.95 45.92
C ALA A 174 -37.95 -35.41 47.35
N ALA A 175 -38.12 -34.13 47.48
CA ALA A 175 -38.90 -33.42 48.48
C ALA A 175 -39.09 -31.96 48.01
#